data_916023699ad138db52b5d6f8dbc7195e
#
_entry.id   916023699ad138db52b5d6f8dbc7195e
#
_cell.length_a   1.000
_cell.length_b   1.000
_cell.length_c   1.000
_cell.angle_alpha   90.00
_cell.angle_beta   90.00
_cell.angle_gamma   90.00
#
_symmetry.space_group_name_H-M   'P 1'
#
loop_
_entity.id
_entity.type
_entity.pdbx_description
1 polymer ?
#
loop_
_entity_poly.entity_id
_entity_poly.type
_entity_poly.pdbx_seq_one_letter_code
_entity_poly.pdbx_strand_id
1 'polypeptide(L)'
;DHRDLHSFPTRRSSDLMRSTKIQQKAAKVGFDWENVNGALDKLFEECEELKAAVENNDVENQREELGDVLFSAVNVARFLNIDSEHALYDACDKFTDRFSSVEKLANERGIDMKTAPLSVLDSLWDEVKLSKNY
;
A
#
# COMPACT_ATOMS: atom_id res chain seq x y z
N ASP A 1 -18.23 20.89 13.27
CA ASP A 1 -17.69 20.75 13.31
C ASP A 1 -17.56 20.65 13.24
N HIS A 2 -17.94 21.05 13.57
CA HIS A 2 -17.39 20.88 13.49
C HIS A 2 -16.92 20.74 13.40
N ARG A 3 -17.37 20.44 12.84
CA ARG A 3 -16.57 20.31 12.77
C ARG A 3 -15.90 19.90 12.81
N ASP A 4 -16.32 19.83 12.91
CA ASP A 4 -15.43 19.43 12.90
C ASP A 4 -14.94 18.90 12.73
N LEU A 5 -15.17 18.59 12.58
CA LEU A 5 -14.42 18.01 12.45
C LEU A 5 -13.89 18.00 12.32
N HIS A 6 -14.31 18.15 12.38
CA HIS A 6 -13.49 18.17 12.23
C HIS A 6 -12.67 18.14 12.38
N SER A 7 -12.63 18.30 12.82
CA SER A 7 -11.87 18.29 12.80
C SER A 7 -11.10 17.89 13.18
N PHE A 8 -10.96 17.43 13.19
CA PHE A 8 -10.34 16.86 13.19
C PHE A 8 -9.41 16.94 13.20
N PRO A 9 -9.50 17.04 13.79
CA PRO A 9 -8.58 17.60 13.28
C PRO A 9 -7.42 16.96 12.86
N THR A 10 -7.03 16.77 13.20
CA THR A 10 -6.14 16.05 12.84
C THR A 10 -6.29 15.29 11.70
N ARG A 11 -7.31 15.27 11.23
CA ARG A 11 -7.52 14.58 10.10
C ARG A 11 -7.16 15.28 8.94
N ARG A 12 -6.42 16.30 8.99
CA ARG A 12 -5.95 17.05 7.89
C ARG A 12 -4.83 16.41 7.17
N SER A 13 -4.09 15.55 7.81
CA SER A 13 -3.06 14.79 7.12
C SER A 13 -3.36 13.31 7.30
N SER A 14 -3.01 12.52 6.29
CA SER A 14 -3.15 11.08 6.35
C SER A 14 -2.10 10.51 7.31
N ASP A 15 -2.29 9.28 7.70
CA ASP A 15 -1.31 8.59 8.53
C ASP A 15 -0.03 8.29 7.76
N LEU A 16 -0.07 8.22 6.42
CA LEU A 16 1.15 8.13 5.62
C LEU A 16 1.98 9.39 5.77
N MET A 17 1.34 10.56 5.66
CA MET A 17 2.03 11.84 5.85
C MET A 17 2.54 11.98 7.27
N ARG A 18 1.74 11.57 8.24
CA ARG A 18 2.13 11.61 9.65
C ARG A 18 3.35 10.71 9.91
N SER A 19 3.38 9.52 9.31
CA SER A 19 4.52 8.60 9.43
C SER A 19 5.79 9.24 8.90
N THR A 20 5.71 9.88 7.73
CA THR A 20 6.86 10.55 7.15
C THR A 20 7.40 11.63 8.09
N LYS A 21 6.51 12.44 8.66
CA LYS A 21 6.91 13.52 9.55
C LYS A 21 7.56 13.00 10.84
N ILE A 22 7.02 11.94 11.39
CA ILE A 22 7.59 11.31 12.60
C ILE A 22 9.00 10.78 12.30
N GLN A 23 9.17 10.14 11.16
CA GLN A 23 10.46 9.58 10.76
C GLN A 23 11.50 10.69 10.50
N GLN A 24 11.07 11.78 9.85
CA GLN A 24 11.94 12.94 9.63
C GLN A 24 12.41 13.52 10.95
N LYS A 25 11.52 13.57 11.92
CA LYS A 25 11.85 14.11 13.24
C LYS A 25 12.89 13.25 13.94
N ALA A 26 12.72 11.93 13.88
CA ALA A 26 13.68 10.99 14.46
C ALA A 26 15.04 11.12 13.77
N ALA A 27 15.04 11.23 12.45
CA ALA A 27 16.27 11.35 11.66
C ALA A 27 17.05 12.59 12.05
N LYS A 28 16.37 13.69 12.38
CA LYS A 28 17.05 14.93 12.76
C LYS A 28 17.90 14.82 14.01
N VAL A 29 17.58 13.88 14.90
CA VAL A 29 18.38 13.66 16.10
C VAL A 29 19.30 12.45 15.95
N GLY A 30 19.52 12.01 14.72
CA GLY A 30 20.45 10.92 14.42
C GLY A 30 19.89 9.52 14.49
N PHE A 31 18.59 9.39 14.74
CA PHE A 31 17.96 8.08 14.81
C PHE A 31 17.43 7.70 13.43
N ASP A 32 18.31 7.14 12.61
CA ASP A 32 17.98 6.80 11.23
C ASP A 32 18.92 5.73 10.69
N TRP A 33 18.53 5.11 9.59
CA TRP A 33 19.40 4.20 8.84
C TRP A 33 20.41 5.04 8.05
N GLU A 34 21.53 4.43 7.69
CA GLU A 34 22.53 5.14 6.89
C GLU A 34 22.08 5.35 5.44
N ASN A 35 21.31 4.41 4.92
CA ASN A 35 20.85 4.48 3.54
C ASN A 35 19.59 3.63 3.37
N VAL A 36 19.07 3.59 2.14
CA VAL A 36 17.82 2.90 1.83
C VAL A 36 17.90 1.41 2.09
N ASN A 37 19.08 0.81 2.04
CA ASN A 37 19.20 -0.63 2.24
C ASN A 37 18.78 -1.04 3.64
N GLY A 38 19.11 -0.25 4.65
CA GLY A 38 18.65 -0.51 6.02
C GLY A 38 17.14 -0.45 6.14
N ALA A 39 16.54 0.53 5.48
CA ALA A 39 15.09 0.67 5.48
C ALA A 39 14.40 -0.49 4.76
N LEU A 40 14.97 -0.93 3.64
CA LEU A 40 14.44 -2.08 2.89
C LEU A 40 14.55 -3.38 3.68
N ASP A 41 15.69 -3.60 4.34
CA ASP A 41 15.88 -4.78 5.19
C ASP A 41 14.85 -4.81 6.31
N LYS A 42 14.56 -3.66 6.89
CA LYS A 42 13.56 -3.57 7.94
C LYS A 42 12.16 -3.89 7.40
N LEU A 43 11.83 -3.40 6.21
CA LEU A 43 10.56 -3.71 5.58
C LEU A 43 10.40 -5.22 5.38
N PHE A 44 11.43 -5.89 4.87
CA PHE A 44 11.39 -7.34 4.70
C PHE A 44 11.27 -8.07 6.02
N GLU A 45 11.97 -7.61 7.04
CA GLU A 45 11.87 -8.18 8.38
C GLU A 45 10.44 -8.11 8.91
N GLU A 46 9.79 -6.96 8.77
CA GLU A 46 8.42 -6.78 9.25
C GLU A 46 7.43 -7.64 8.44
N CYS A 47 7.68 -7.83 7.14
CA CYS A 47 6.85 -8.74 6.35
C CYS A 47 6.95 -10.17 6.86
N GLU A 48 8.14 -10.61 7.25
CA GLU A 48 8.35 -11.95 7.82
C GLU A 48 7.64 -12.10 9.16
N GLU A 49 7.67 -11.06 9.98
CA GLU A 49 6.98 -11.08 11.27
C GLU A 49 5.48 -11.13 11.10
N LEU A 50 4.95 -10.40 10.11
CA LEU A 50 3.53 -10.47 9.79
C LEU A 50 3.15 -11.88 9.35
N LYS A 51 3.96 -12.49 8.50
CA LYS A 51 3.72 -13.86 8.04
C LYS A 51 3.68 -14.84 9.19
N ALA A 52 4.61 -14.70 10.14
CA ALA A 52 4.64 -15.55 11.33
C ALA A 52 3.37 -15.37 12.18
N ALA A 53 2.92 -14.12 12.33
CA ALA A 53 1.70 -13.85 13.08
C ALA A 53 0.47 -14.48 12.43
N VAL A 54 0.42 -14.49 11.10
CA VAL A 54 -0.66 -15.15 10.36
C VAL A 54 -0.60 -16.66 10.58
N GLU A 55 0.57 -17.25 10.47
CA GLU A 55 0.75 -18.68 10.65
C GLU A 55 0.40 -19.15 12.06
N ASN A 56 0.63 -18.28 13.05
CA ASN A 56 0.33 -18.57 14.45
C ASN A 56 -1.09 -18.19 14.86
N ASN A 57 -1.89 -17.67 13.94
CA ASN A 57 -3.27 -17.21 14.20
C ASN A 57 -3.34 -16.17 15.33
N ASP A 58 -2.31 -15.36 15.48
CA ASP A 58 -2.23 -14.33 16.51
C ASP A 58 -2.82 -13.03 15.96
N VAL A 59 -4.12 -12.84 16.16
CA VAL A 59 -4.88 -11.74 15.55
C VAL A 59 -4.37 -10.37 15.97
N GLU A 60 -4.07 -10.20 17.26
CA GLU A 60 -3.59 -8.91 17.76
C GLU A 60 -2.22 -8.57 17.18
N ASN A 61 -1.36 -9.55 17.11
CA ASN A 61 -0.02 -9.36 16.57
C ASN A 61 -0.07 -9.11 15.06
N GLN A 62 -1.02 -9.72 14.35
CA GLN A 62 -1.22 -9.45 12.91
C GLN A 62 -1.46 -7.97 12.68
N ARG A 63 -2.29 -7.34 13.50
CA ARG A 63 -2.59 -5.92 13.35
C ARG A 63 -1.36 -5.08 13.61
N GLU A 64 -0.62 -5.40 14.64
CA GLU A 64 0.60 -4.68 15.01
C GLU A 64 1.64 -4.80 13.89
N GLU A 65 1.88 -6.02 13.41
CA GLU A 65 2.88 -6.24 12.38
C GLU A 65 2.49 -5.62 11.04
N LEU A 66 1.20 -5.63 10.72
CA LEU A 66 0.76 -4.94 9.50
C LEU A 66 1.04 -3.44 9.60
N GLY A 67 0.78 -2.84 10.76
CA GLY A 67 1.12 -1.45 10.99
C GLY A 67 2.60 -1.18 10.79
N ASP A 68 3.44 -2.07 11.31
CA ASP A 68 4.89 -1.94 11.19
C ASP A 68 5.35 -2.10 9.74
N VAL A 69 4.72 -2.99 8.96
CA VAL A 69 4.99 -3.12 7.52
C VAL A 69 4.71 -1.80 6.81
N LEU A 70 3.54 -1.22 7.06
CA LEU A 70 3.15 0.05 6.43
C LEU A 70 4.11 1.18 6.82
N PHE A 71 4.46 1.25 8.09
CA PHE A 71 5.38 2.28 8.59
C PHE A 71 6.76 2.13 7.95
N SER A 72 7.23 0.89 7.82
CA SER A 72 8.51 0.60 7.18
C SER A 72 8.51 0.94 5.70
N ALA A 73 7.39 0.68 5.00
CA ALA A 73 7.25 1.05 3.58
C ALA A 73 7.35 2.56 3.41
N VAL A 74 6.72 3.33 4.29
CA VAL A 74 6.81 4.80 4.26
C VAL A 74 8.25 5.25 4.44
N ASN A 75 9.00 4.57 5.32
CA ASN A 75 10.40 4.92 5.55
C ASN A 75 11.25 4.70 4.31
N VAL A 76 11.00 3.61 3.58
CA VAL A 76 11.67 3.38 2.29
C VAL A 76 11.37 4.54 1.33
N ALA A 77 10.11 4.96 1.24
CA ALA A 77 9.72 6.08 0.39
C ALA A 77 10.50 7.34 0.77
N ARG A 78 10.64 7.59 2.06
CA ARG A 78 11.38 8.76 2.54
C ARG A 78 12.83 8.75 2.05
N PHE A 79 13.50 7.62 2.14
CA PHE A 79 14.88 7.49 1.65
C PHE A 79 14.99 7.69 0.15
N LEU A 80 13.95 7.35 -0.61
CA LEU A 80 13.93 7.50 -2.07
C LEU A 80 13.43 8.88 -2.51
N ASN A 81 13.10 9.73 -1.56
CA ASN A 81 12.50 11.05 -1.83
C ASN A 81 11.21 10.95 -2.61
N ILE A 82 10.43 9.92 -2.30
CA ILE A 82 9.11 9.70 -2.91
C ILE A 82 8.06 10.05 -1.87
N ASP A 83 7.08 10.84 -2.28
CA ASP A 83 5.91 11.12 -1.45
C ASP A 83 5.04 9.87 -1.41
N SER A 84 4.97 9.21 -0.24
CA SER A 84 4.25 7.95 -0.10
C SER A 84 2.75 8.09 -0.39
N GLU A 85 2.17 9.24 -0.04
CA GLU A 85 0.76 9.51 -0.31
C GLU A 85 0.51 9.55 -1.81
N HIS A 86 1.37 10.26 -2.54
CA HIS A 86 1.25 10.37 -3.99
C HIS A 86 1.48 9.02 -4.68
N ALA A 87 2.48 8.27 -4.22
CA ALA A 87 2.75 6.95 -4.77
C ALA A 87 1.55 6.01 -4.61
N LEU A 88 0.92 6.03 -3.44
CA LEU A 88 -0.25 5.21 -3.18
C LEU A 88 -1.44 5.68 -4.01
N TYR A 89 -1.62 6.99 -4.14
CA TYR A 89 -2.65 7.56 -4.99
C TYR A 89 -2.52 7.06 -6.43
N ASP A 90 -1.30 7.08 -6.96
CA ASP A 90 -1.04 6.59 -8.33
C ASP A 90 -1.33 5.10 -8.46
N ALA A 91 -1.01 4.32 -7.43
CA ALA A 91 -1.30 2.89 -7.42
C ALA A 91 -2.80 2.63 -7.45
N CYS A 92 -3.57 3.42 -6.70
CA CYS A 92 -5.04 3.32 -6.69
C CYS A 92 -5.62 3.66 -8.06
N ASP A 93 -5.13 4.72 -8.67
CA ASP A 93 -5.60 5.13 -10.01
C ASP A 93 -5.27 4.07 -11.05
N LYS A 94 -4.06 3.54 -10.99
CA LYS A 94 -3.63 2.51 -11.93
C LYS A 94 -4.52 1.26 -11.80
N PHE A 95 -4.79 0.84 -10.56
CA PHE A 95 -5.65 -0.32 -10.34
C PHE A 95 -7.06 -0.07 -10.87
N THR A 96 -7.63 1.09 -10.53
CA THR A 96 -9.00 1.45 -10.95
C THR A 96 -9.14 1.48 -12.47
N ASP A 97 -8.17 2.08 -13.13
CA ASP A 97 -8.18 2.17 -14.61
C ASP A 97 -8.07 0.77 -15.22
N ARG A 98 -7.15 -0.03 -14.70
CA ARG A 98 -6.93 -1.39 -15.21
C ARG A 98 -8.16 -2.27 -14.97
N PHE A 99 -8.74 -2.17 -13.77
CA PHE A 99 -9.92 -2.96 -13.41
C PHE A 99 -11.13 -2.59 -14.28
N SER A 100 -11.31 -1.30 -14.56
CA SER A 100 -12.34 -0.83 -15.47
C SER A 100 -12.22 -1.49 -16.85
N SER A 101 -10.99 -1.59 -17.34
CA SER A 101 -10.74 -2.23 -18.63
C SER A 101 -11.01 -3.74 -18.58
N VAL A 102 -10.72 -4.37 -17.44
CA VAL A 102 -11.04 -5.79 -17.26
C VAL A 102 -12.57 -5.99 -17.28
N GLU A 103 -13.31 -5.14 -16.59
CA GLU A 103 -14.77 -5.22 -16.57
C GLU A 103 -15.34 -5.08 -17.98
N LYS A 104 -14.81 -4.15 -18.74
CA LYS A 104 -15.24 -3.91 -20.10
C LYS A 104 -14.97 -5.11 -20.99
N LEU A 105 -13.78 -5.68 -20.88
CA LEU A 105 -13.39 -6.85 -21.66
C LEU A 105 -14.24 -8.06 -21.30
N ALA A 106 -14.50 -8.28 -20.01
CA ALA A 106 -15.35 -9.36 -19.54
C ALA A 106 -16.77 -9.22 -20.12
N ASN A 107 -17.31 -8.02 -20.09
CA ASN A 107 -18.63 -7.74 -20.62
C ASN A 107 -18.69 -8.04 -22.12
N GLU A 108 -17.68 -7.62 -22.87
CA GLU A 108 -17.60 -7.88 -24.31
C GLU A 108 -17.56 -9.37 -24.64
N ARG A 109 -17.00 -10.17 -23.78
CA ARG A 109 -16.86 -11.62 -23.98
C ARG A 109 -17.94 -12.43 -23.30
N GLY A 110 -18.92 -11.78 -22.68
CA GLY A 110 -20.02 -12.47 -22.00
C GLY A 110 -19.57 -13.22 -20.77
N ILE A 111 -18.50 -12.78 -20.12
CA ILE A 111 -17.99 -13.40 -18.90
C ILE A 111 -18.61 -12.73 -17.70
N ASP A 112 -19.26 -13.51 -16.83
CA ASP A 112 -19.80 -13.03 -15.57
C ASP A 112 -18.69 -13.07 -14.52
N MET A 113 -18.16 -11.89 -14.13
CA MET A 113 -17.04 -11.82 -13.21
C MET A 113 -17.36 -12.37 -11.83
N LYS A 114 -18.64 -12.41 -11.44
CA LYS A 114 -19.04 -12.91 -10.13
C LYS A 114 -18.90 -14.42 -10.02
N THR A 115 -19.03 -15.12 -11.14
CA THR A 115 -19.02 -16.59 -11.16
C THR A 115 -17.81 -17.17 -11.86
N ALA A 116 -17.06 -16.36 -12.60
CA ALA A 116 -15.89 -16.84 -13.34
C ALA A 116 -14.79 -17.28 -12.38
N PRO A 117 -14.03 -18.33 -12.74
CA PRO A 117 -12.87 -18.73 -11.94
C PRO A 117 -11.83 -17.62 -11.92
N LEU A 118 -11.05 -17.55 -10.85
CA LEU A 118 -10.00 -16.55 -10.71
C LEU A 118 -9.00 -16.61 -11.87
N SER A 119 -8.71 -17.83 -12.36
CA SER A 119 -7.79 -18.00 -13.49
C SER A 119 -8.25 -17.27 -14.75
N VAL A 120 -9.57 -17.22 -14.98
CA VAL A 120 -10.14 -16.46 -16.11
C VAL A 120 -9.97 -14.98 -15.90
N LEU A 121 -10.26 -14.50 -14.69
CA LEU A 121 -10.12 -13.08 -14.37
C LEU A 121 -8.66 -12.63 -14.45
N ASP A 122 -7.73 -13.47 -13.99
CA ASP A 122 -6.31 -13.18 -14.08
C ASP A 122 -5.85 -13.08 -15.55
N SER A 123 -6.40 -13.92 -16.42
CA SER A 123 -6.08 -13.85 -17.85
C SER A 123 -6.55 -12.53 -18.45
N LEU A 124 -7.72 -12.06 -18.06
CA LEU A 124 -8.23 -10.77 -18.53
C LEU A 124 -7.34 -9.63 -18.03
N TRP A 125 -6.91 -9.72 -16.80
CA TRP A 125 -6.03 -8.74 -16.18
C TRP A 125 -4.71 -8.66 -16.96
N ASP A 126 -4.12 -9.82 -17.27
CA ASP A 126 -2.87 -9.88 -18.01
C ASP A 126 -3.00 -9.29 -19.41
N GLU A 127 -4.12 -9.57 -20.10
CA GLU A 127 -4.37 -8.98 -21.41
C GLU A 127 -4.43 -7.46 -21.34
N VAL A 128 -5.13 -6.93 -20.34
CA VAL A 128 -5.25 -5.49 -20.16
C VAL A 128 -3.89 -4.86 -19.90
N LYS A 129 -3.07 -5.50 -19.05
CA LYS A 129 -1.72 -5.01 -18.76
C LYS A 129 -0.88 -4.91 -20.02
N LEU A 130 -0.90 -5.94 -20.84
CA LEU A 130 -0.11 -5.99 -22.06
C LEU A 130 -0.57 -4.95 -23.08
N SER A 131 -1.90 -4.79 -23.23
CA SER A 131 -2.42 -3.91 -24.26
C SER A 131 -2.21 -2.42 -23.95
N LYS A 132 -2.04 -2.07 -22.68
CA LYS A 132 -1.86 -0.67 -22.27
C LYS A 132 -0.48 -0.36 -21.74
N ASN A 133 0.42 -1.30 -21.75
CA ASN A 133 1.78 -1.12 -21.27
C ASN A 133 1.85 -0.63 -19.82
N TYR A 134 1.05 -1.20 -18.97
CA TYR A 134 1.11 -0.87 -17.54
C TYR A 134 2.41 -1.35 -16.91
#